data_05e291eb9f69910a5619b68188066695
#
_entry.id   05e291eb9f69910a5619b68188066695
#
_cell.length_a   1.000
_cell.length_b   1.000
_cell.length_c   1.000
_cell.angle_alpha   90.00
_cell.angle_beta   90.00
_cell.angle_gamma   90.00
#
_symmetry.space_group_name_H-M   'P 1'
#
loop_
_entity.id
_entity.type
_entity.pdbx_description
1 polymer ?
#
loop_
_entity_poly.entity_id
_entity_poly.type
_entity_poly.pdbx_seq_one_letter_code
_entity_poly.pdbx_strand_id
1 'polypeptide(L)'
;FWELIFNRRLWPSTASNAWLIRRELLLSRFDGFKSFKNAVQPEAKIAAELAATNEYHFLLGSAHFGVAFEKKWRSQLITSVRLIYPLLGSQVALSIIAFLDLLLLLVPFVTLAIFLPAGLIAPPLALTTFIVALGYCTLYALYTRRVWRHGWLLGALLWPVIVLQEAVLVIASALQYTRRTVKWKGRLIRPEVQN
;
A
#
# COMPACT_ATOMS: atom_id res chain seq x y z
N PHE A 1 -2.37 6.55 -5.34
CA PHE A 1 -2.35 8.02 -5.13
C PHE A 1 -0.92 8.55 -5.22
N TRP A 2 0.05 7.97 -4.52
CA TRP A 2 1.46 8.34 -4.56
C TRP A 2 2.10 8.16 -5.95
N GLU A 3 1.62 7.20 -6.74
CA GLU A 3 2.09 6.99 -8.11
C GLU A 3 1.77 8.14 -9.07
N LEU A 4 0.73 8.92 -8.78
CA LEU A 4 0.41 10.12 -9.54
C LEU A 4 1.37 11.29 -9.23
N ILE A 5 1.95 11.29 -8.04
CA ILE A 5 2.81 12.37 -7.52
C ILE A 5 4.29 12.00 -7.71
N PHE A 6 4.66 10.74 -7.43
CA PHE A 6 6.02 10.25 -7.57
C PHE A 6 6.20 9.54 -8.92
N ASN A 7 7.32 9.79 -9.56
CA ASN A 7 7.68 9.25 -10.86
C ASN A 7 7.49 7.72 -10.88
N ARG A 8 6.55 7.22 -11.71
CA ARG A 8 6.24 5.80 -11.89
C ARG A 8 7.45 4.91 -12.18
N ARG A 9 8.53 5.50 -12.69
CA ARG A 9 9.78 4.79 -12.99
C ARG A 9 10.56 4.37 -11.75
N LEU A 10 10.39 5.10 -10.63
CA LEU A 10 11.12 4.82 -9.40
C LEU A 10 10.39 3.82 -8.48
N TRP A 11 9.06 3.85 -8.49
CA TRP A 11 8.20 3.06 -7.59
C TRP A 11 7.02 2.46 -8.36
N PRO A 12 7.27 1.49 -9.26
CA PRO A 12 6.19 0.89 -10.03
C PRO A 12 5.28 0.06 -9.13
N SER A 13 3.97 0.20 -9.32
CA SER A 13 3.00 -0.69 -8.69
C SER A 13 3.22 -2.12 -9.12
N THR A 14 3.10 -3.05 -8.19
CA THR A 14 3.23 -4.47 -8.45
C THR A 14 2.09 -5.27 -7.83
N ALA A 15 1.76 -6.40 -8.44
CA ALA A 15 0.83 -7.37 -7.91
C ALA A 15 1.50 -8.75 -7.88
N SER A 16 1.69 -9.29 -6.67
CA SER A 16 2.28 -10.62 -6.50
C SER A 16 1.34 -11.77 -6.90
N ASN A 17 0.06 -11.46 -7.16
CA ASN A 17 -0.96 -12.46 -7.44
C ASN A 17 -0.93 -12.96 -8.88
N ALA A 18 -0.61 -12.06 -9.82
CA ALA A 18 -0.49 -12.40 -11.24
C ALA A 18 0.43 -11.40 -11.94
N TRP A 19 1.44 -11.89 -12.58
CA TRP A 19 2.34 -11.12 -13.44
C TRP A 19 2.89 -11.99 -14.56
N LEU A 20 3.21 -11.37 -15.67
CA LEU A 20 3.73 -12.03 -16.85
C LEU A 20 5.03 -11.36 -17.28
N ILE A 21 6.01 -12.14 -17.64
CA ILE A 21 7.28 -11.67 -18.21
C ILE A 21 7.68 -12.57 -19.35
N ARG A 22 8.27 -12.02 -20.40
CA ARG A 22 8.84 -12.82 -21.48
C ARG A 22 10.01 -13.64 -20.97
N ARG A 23 10.03 -14.94 -21.27
CA ARG A 23 11.04 -15.87 -20.79
C ARG A 23 12.46 -15.41 -21.14
N GLU A 24 12.65 -14.94 -22.37
CA GLU A 24 13.96 -14.46 -22.86
C GLU A 24 14.46 -13.29 -22.00
N LEU A 25 13.58 -12.35 -21.67
CA LEU A 25 13.89 -11.20 -20.84
C LEU A 25 14.27 -11.62 -19.41
N LEU A 26 13.52 -12.58 -18.84
CA LEU A 26 13.80 -13.10 -17.50
C LEU A 26 15.16 -13.80 -17.44
N LEU A 27 15.51 -14.56 -18.48
CA LEU A 27 16.78 -15.28 -18.52
C LEU A 27 17.96 -14.36 -18.82
N SER A 28 17.83 -13.44 -19.79
CA SER A 28 18.92 -12.58 -20.23
C SER A 28 19.29 -11.49 -19.24
N ARG A 29 18.29 -10.83 -18.61
CA ARG A 29 18.53 -9.72 -17.65
C ARG A 29 18.68 -10.18 -16.21
N PHE A 30 17.97 -11.24 -15.82
CA PHE A 30 17.82 -11.59 -14.40
C PHE A 30 18.39 -12.97 -14.05
N ASP A 31 19.04 -13.68 -14.97
CA ASP A 31 19.49 -15.05 -14.77
C ASP A 31 18.39 -15.96 -14.19
N GLY A 32 17.17 -15.79 -14.72
CA GLY A 32 15.98 -16.40 -14.20
C GLY A 32 15.60 -15.85 -12.80
N PHE A 33 15.36 -16.75 -11.86
CA PHE A 33 15.05 -16.36 -10.48
C PHE A 33 16.25 -16.41 -9.52
N LYS A 34 17.42 -16.77 -9.99
CA LYS A 34 18.60 -16.93 -9.12
C LYS A 34 19.00 -15.62 -8.45
N SER A 35 18.93 -14.51 -9.17
CA SER A 35 19.22 -13.16 -8.67
C SER A 35 18.29 -12.72 -7.54
N PHE A 36 17.11 -13.36 -7.42
CA PHE A 36 16.05 -12.95 -6.47
C PHE A 36 15.77 -13.98 -5.39
N LYS A 37 16.63 -15.00 -5.24
CA LYS A 37 16.40 -16.10 -4.26
C LYS A 37 16.14 -15.63 -2.82
N ASN A 38 16.68 -14.47 -2.45
CA ASN A 38 16.53 -13.87 -1.12
C ASN A 38 15.51 -12.72 -1.10
N ALA A 39 14.95 -12.33 -2.26
CA ALA A 39 14.00 -11.24 -2.32
C ALA A 39 12.65 -11.64 -1.72
N VAL A 40 12.08 -10.77 -0.89
CA VAL A 40 10.73 -10.94 -0.34
C VAL A 40 9.68 -10.75 -1.44
N GLN A 41 9.97 -9.87 -2.39
CA GLN A 41 9.12 -9.53 -3.54
C GLN A 41 9.97 -9.45 -4.81
N PRO A 42 10.30 -10.56 -5.46
CA PRO A 42 11.07 -10.55 -6.69
C PRO A 42 10.40 -9.72 -7.80
N GLU A 43 9.05 -9.75 -7.86
CA GLU A 43 8.26 -8.97 -8.80
C GLU A 43 8.48 -7.46 -8.66
N ALA A 44 8.70 -6.93 -7.47
CA ALA A 44 8.94 -5.51 -7.24
C ALA A 44 10.30 -5.08 -7.81
N LYS A 45 11.34 -5.89 -7.63
CA LYS A 45 12.68 -5.62 -8.19
C LYS A 45 12.66 -5.67 -9.71
N ILE A 46 12.03 -6.69 -10.28
CA ILE A 46 11.87 -6.84 -11.74
C ILE A 46 11.10 -5.64 -12.31
N ALA A 47 10.00 -5.26 -11.66
CA ALA A 47 9.19 -4.12 -12.09
C ALA A 47 9.99 -2.81 -12.04
N ALA A 48 10.79 -2.57 -11.02
CA ALA A 48 11.60 -1.36 -10.90
C ALA A 48 12.63 -1.25 -12.05
N GLU A 49 13.33 -2.34 -12.36
CA GLU A 49 14.30 -2.37 -13.47
C GLU A 49 13.64 -2.18 -14.84
N LEU A 50 12.49 -2.85 -15.08
CA LEU A 50 11.78 -2.74 -16.34
C LEU A 50 11.05 -1.40 -16.50
N ALA A 51 10.60 -0.79 -15.42
CA ALA A 51 9.99 0.54 -15.45
C ALA A 51 11.01 1.63 -15.83
N ALA A 52 12.26 1.49 -15.40
CA ALA A 52 13.34 2.40 -15.76
C ALA A 52 13.57 2.46 -17.30
N THR A 53 13.32 1.36 -18.01
CA THR A 53 13.45 1.23 -19.48
C THR A 53 12.12 1.36 -20.23
N ASN A 54 11.02 1.71 -19.56
CA ASN A 54 9.65 1.76 -20.11
C ASN A 54 9.14 0.39 -20.64
N GLU A 55 9.65 -0.71 -20.13
CA GLU A 55 9.25 -2.06 -20.51
C GLU A 55 8.28 -2.71 -19.51
N TYR A 56 7.78 -1.93 -18.55
CA TYR A 56 6.85 -2.38 -17.52
C TYR A 56 5.48 -1.72 -17.65
N HIS A 57 4.42 -2.52 -17.55
CA HIS A 57 3.05 -2.06 -17.50
C HIS A 57 2.32 -2.68 -16.32
N PHE A 58 1.72 -1.85 -15.48
CA PHE A 58 0.80 -2.28 -14.44
C PHE A 58 -0.63 -2.19 -14.94
N LEU A 59 -1.33 -3.32 -14.95
CA LEU A 59 -2.72 -3.41 -15.36
C LEU A 59 -3.60 -3.64 -14.12
N LEU A 60 -4.53 -2.75 -13.88
CA LEU A 60 -5.59 -2.96 -12.89
C LEU A 60 -6.57 -3.99 -13.44
N GLY A 61 -6.72 -5.09 -12.70
CA GLY A 61 -7.79 -6.04 -12.96
C GLY A 61 -9.16 -5.38 -12.81
N SER A 62 -10.12 -5.77 -13.65
CA SER A 62 -11.50 -5.35 -13.50
C SER A 62 -12.40 -6.56 -13.24
N ALA A 63 -13.58 -6.31 -12.66
CA ALA A 63 -14.58 -7.35 -12.41
C ALA A 63 -15.02 -8.11 -13.68
N HIS A 64 -14.81 -7.52 -14.87
CA HIS A 64 -15.12 -8.15 -16.15
C HIS A 64 -14.23 -9.35 -16.49
N PHE A 65 -13.03 -9.43 -15.91
CA PHE A 65 -12.14 -10.58 -16.13
C PHE A 65 -12.52 -11.84 -15.35
N GLY A 66 -13.55 -11.75 -14.48
CA GLY A 66 -14.01 -12.89 -13.67
C GLY A 66 -12.97 -13.43 -12.69
N VAL A 67 -11.86 -12.72 -12.49
CA VAL A 67 -10.82 -13.11 -11.55
C VAL A 67 -11.11 -12.47 -10.21
N ALA A 68 -11.53 -13.28 -9.24
CA ALA A 68 -11.68 -12.86 -7.86
C ALA A 68 -10.49 -13.36 -7.03
N PHE A 69 -9.90 -12.46 -6.25
CA PHE A 69 -8.88 -12.82 -5.28
C PHE A 69 -9.44 -12.58 -3.89
N GLU A 70 -9.93 -13.65 -3.28
CA GLU A 70 -10.47 -13.60 -1.92
C GLU A 70 -9.43 -14.12 -0.93
N LYS A 71 -9.11 -13.30 0.04
CA LYS A 71 -8.20 -13.65 1.12
C LYS A 71 -8.84 -13.36 2.46
N LYS A 72 -8.79 -14.34 3.38
CA LYS A 72 -9.29 -14.15 4.75
C LYS A 72 -8.60 -12.94 5.40
N TRP A 73 -9.37 -12.11 6.09
CA TRP A 73 -8.90 -10.89 6.75
C TRP A 73 -7.59 -11.08 7.54
N ARG A 74 -7.55 -12.08 8.44
CA ARG A 74 -6.35 -12.41 9.22
C ARG A 74 -5.13 -12.68 8.33
N SER A 75 -5.32 -13.37 7.21
CA SER A 75 -4.26 -13.66 6.26
C SER A 75 -3.79 -12.41 5.51
N GLN A 76 -4.68 -11.45 5.27
CA GLN A 76 -4.33 -10.15 4.70
C GLN A 76 -3.44 -9.36 5.66
N LEU A 77 -3.83 -9.23 6.94
CA LEU A 77 -3.06 -8.53 7.97
C LEU A 77 -1.63 -9.11 8.11
N ILE A 78 -1.51 -10.43 8.21
CA ILE A 78 -0.20 -11.11 8.29
C ILE A 78 0.65 -10.81 7.04
N THR A 79 0.02 -10.78 5.87
CA THR A 79 0.72 -10.46 4.62
C THR A 79 1.15 -9.00 4.58
N SER A 80 0.29 -8.06 4.97
CA SER A 80 0.61 -6.63 5.03
C SER A 80 1.79 -6.36 5.96
N VAL A 81 1.78 -6.92 7.18
CA VAL A 81 2.92 -6.79 8.11
C VAL A 81 4.23 -7.32 7.51
N ARG A 82 4.16 -8.38 6.70
CA ARG A 82 5.36 -8.92 6.04
C ARG A 82 5.84 -8.06 4.87
N LEU A 83 4.95 -7.37 4.17
CA LEU A 83 5.26 -6.70 2.91
C LEU A 83 5.54 -5.20 3.06
N ILE A 84 4.92 -4.51 4.02
CA ILE A 84 4.97 -3.04 4.11
C ILE A 84 6.40 -2.53 4.33
N TYR A 85 7.13 -3.08 5.29
CA TYR A 85 8.50 -2.61 5.57
C TYR A 85 9.47 -2.80 4.40
N PRO A 86 9.50 -3.96 3.70
CA PRO A 86 10.27 -4.11 2.46
C PRO A 86 9.80 -3.16 1.34
N LEU A 87 8.51 -2.91 1.21
CA LEU A 87 7.98 -1.94 0.23
C LEU A 87 8.45 -0.51 0.51
N LEU A 88 8.70 -0.17 1.76
CA LEU A 88 9.30 1.10 2.19
C LEU A 88 10.84 1.05 2.16
N GLY A 89 11.43 0.20 1.30
CA GLY A 89 12.87 0.08 1.12
C GLY A 89 13.62 -0.47 2.34
N SER A 90 12.93 -1.12 3.28
CA SER A 90 13.49 -1.63 4.53
C SER A 90 14.12 -0.52 5.41
N GLN A 91 13.60 0.69 5.34
CA GLN A 91 14.10 1.86 6.05
C GLN A 91 13.12 2.29 7.15
N VAL A 92 13.64 2.42 8.38
CA VAL A 92 12.84 2.88 9.53
C VAL A 92 12.35 4.32 9.32
N ALA A 93 13.20 5.19 8.76
CA ALA A 93 12.84 6.57 8.48
C ALA A 93 11.62 6.67 7.53
N LEU A 94 11.60 5.90 6.45
CA LEU A 94 10.46 5.88 5.50
C LEU A 94 9.21 5.30 6.16
N SER A 95 9.35 4.34 7.08
CA SER A 95 8.21 3.82 7.84
C SER A 95 7.62 4.87 8.78
N ILE A 96 8.47 5.70 9.41
CA ILE A 96 8.01 6.81 10.27
C ILE A 96 7.31 7.87 9.41
N ILE A 97 7.88 8.25 8.26
CA ILE A 97 7.27 9.21 7.34
C ILE A 97 5.90 8.70 6.88
N ALA A 98 5.82 7.46 6.40
CA ALA A 98 4.57 6.86 5.96
C ALA A 98 3.51 6.80 7.09
N PHE A 99 3.92 6.50 8.32
CA PHE A 99 3.04 6.53 9.48
C PHE A 99 2.51 7.95 9.75
N LEU A 100 3.37 8.95 9.75
CA LEU A 100 2.97 10.35 9.97
C LEU A 100 2.05 10.85 8.87
N ASP A 101 2.31 10.49 7.60
CA ASP A 101 1.44 10.81 6.47
C ASP A 101 0.03 10.21 6.66
N LEU A 102 -0.05 8.95 7.09
CA LEU A 102 -1.34 8.31 7.38
C LEU A 102 -2.07 8.98 8.54
N LEU A 103 -1.35 9.40 9.59
CA LEU A 103 -1.96 10.18 10.68
C LEU A 103 -2.46 11.55 10.19
N LEU A 104 -1.72 12.21 9.30
CA LEU A 104 -2.14 13.48 8.71
C LEU A 104 -3.45 13.34 7.92
N LEU A 105 -3.64 12.23 7.20
CA LEU A 105 -4.92 11.94 6.53
C LEU A 105 -6.09 11.78 7.49
N LEU A 106 -5.86 11.42 8.75
CA LEU A 106 -6.90 11.29 9.77
C LEU A 106 -7.28 12.63 10.42
N VAL A 107 -6.44 13.65 10.31
CA VAL A 107 -6.66 14.96 10.97
C VAL A 107 -8.06 15.53 10.72
N PRO A 108 -8.59 15.59 9.48
CA PRO A 108 -9.92 16.15 9.23
C PRO A 108 -11.03 15.39 9.98
N PHE A 109 -10.93 14.08 10.05
CA PHE A 109 -11.92 13.22 10.71
C PHE A 109 -11.87 13.37 12.23
N VAL A 110 -10.68 13.40 12.81
CA VAL A 110 -10.46 13.62 14.25
C VAL A 110 -10.93 15.02 14.64
N THR A 111 -10.60 16.03 13.83
CA THR A 111 -11.03 17.42 14.05
C THR A 111 -12.55 17.50 14.08
N LEU A 112 -13.25 16.94 13.12
CA LEU A 112 -14.71 16.93 13.08
C LEU A 112 -15.32 16.13 14.24
N ALA A 113 -14.74 14.98 14.58
CA ALA A 113 -15.30 14.12 15.62
C ALA A 113 -15.15 14.69 17.03
N ILE A 114 -14.07 15.43 17.32
CA ILE A 114 -13.76 15.93 18.67
C ILE A 114 -14.15 17.40 18.80
N PHE A 115 -13.68 18.27 17.90
CA PHE A 115 -13.77 19.71 18.10
C PHE A 115 -15.12 20.29 17.64
N LEU A 116 -15.81 19.65 16.68
CA LEU A 116 -17.13 20.12 16.24
C LEU A 116 -18.19 19.95 17.33
N PRO A 117 -18.35 18.79 18.00
CA PRO A 117 -19.31 18.62 19.09
C PRO A 117 -18.97 19.48 20.31
N ALA A 118 -17.70 19.74 20.54
CA ALA A 118 -17.24 20.57 21.65
C ALA A 118 -17.44 22.09 21.41
N GLY A 119 -17.87 22.49 20.22
CA GLY A 119 -18.00 23.90 19.84
C GLY A 119 -16.68 24.67 19.77
N LEU A 120 -15.55 23.94 19.66
CA LEU A 120 -14.20 24.51 19.69
C LEU A 120 -13.66 24.88 18.30
N ILE A 121 -14.45 24.67 17.24
CA ILE A 121 -14.06 24.97 15.87
C ILE A 121 -14.97 26.04 15.28
N ALA A 122 -14.38 27.08 14.67
CA ALA A 122 -15.13 28.11 13.99
C ALA A 122 -15.87 27.54 12.73
N PRO A 123 -17.10 28.00 12.43
CA PRO A 123 -17.90 27.46 11.34
C PRO A 123 -17.18 27.40 9.97
N PRO A 124 -16.40 28.43 9.55
CA PRO A 124 -15.68 28.34 8.27
C PRO A 124 -14.64 27.24 8.26
N LEU A 125 -13.94 27.03 9.37
CA LEU A 125 -12.93 25.97 9.49
C LEU A 125 -13.60 24.58 9.55
N ALA A 126 -14.74 24.45 10.23
CA ALA A 126 -15.53 23.21 10.24
C ALA A 126 -15.98 22.84 8.83
N LEU A 127 -16.48 23.80 8.06
CA LEU A 127 -16.90 23.58 6.66
C LEU A 127 -15.71 23.15 5.80
N THR A 128 -14.57 23.84 5.88
CA THR A 128 -13.37 23.47 5.11
C THR A 128 -12.89 22.06 5.46
N THR A 129 -12.83 21.74 6.76
CA THR A 129 -12.43 20.41 7.23
C THR A 129 -13.40 19.33 6.75
N PHE A 130 -14.70 19.59 6.75
CA PHE A 130 -15.72 18.69 6.21
C PHE A 130 -15.54 18.45 4.70
N ILE A 131 -15.28 19.50 3.92
CA ILE A 131 -15.03 19.38 2.48
C ILE A 131 -13.80 18.51 2.22
N VAL A 132 -12.72 18.69 2.97
CA VAL A 132 -11.51 17.87 2.86
C VAL A 132 -11.79 16.40 3.19
N ALA A 133 -12.47 16.14 4.32
CA ALA A 133 -12.85 14.78 4.72
C ALA A 133 -13.74 14.10 3.66
N LEU A 134 -14.73 14.82 3.16
CA LEU A 134 -15.61 14.34 2.08
C LEU A 134 -14.83 14.07 0.79
N GLY A 135 -13.86 14.93 0.46
CA GLY A 135 -12.96 14.75 -0.68
C GLY A 135 -12.18 13.44 -0.59
N TYR A 136 -11.58 13.13 0.56
CA TYR A 136 -10.89 11.85 0.77
C TYR A 136 -11.82 10.65 0.62
N CYS A 137 -13.00 10.68 1.25
CA CYS A 137 -13.99 9.61 1.11
C CYS A 137 -14.43 9.44 -0.35
N THR A 138 -14.63 10.53 -1.08
CA THR A 138 -15.05 10.51 -2.49
C THR A 138 -13.97 9.93 -3.39
N LEU A 139 -12.72 10.36 -3.23
CA LEU A 139 -11.59 9.82 -4.01
C LEU A 139 -11.42 8.32 -3.77
N TYR A 140 -11.55 7.89 -2.51
CA TYR A 140 -11.48 6.47 -2.18
C TYR A 140 -12.68 5.69 -2.72
N ALA A 141 -13.88 6.27 -2.69
CA ALA A 141 -15.09 5.69 -3.29
C ALA A 141 -14.93 5.46 -4.79
N LEU A 142 -14.40 6.47 -5.51
CA LEU A 142 -14.15 6.36 -6.95
C LEU A 142 -13.12 5.28 -7.28
N TYR A 143 -12.05 5.18 -6.48
CA TYR A 143 -11.06 4.13 -6.61
C TYR A 143 -11.66 2.75 -6.35
N THR A 144 -12.33 2.56 -5.20
CA THR A 144 -12.90 1.26 -4.80
C THR A 144 -14.02 0.82 -5.73
N ARG A 145 -14.86 1.74 -6.25
CA ARG A 145 -15.89 1.43 -7.24
C ARG A 145 -15.30 0.83 -8.52
N ARG A 146 -14.09 1.22 -8.88
CA ARG A 146 -13.39 0.69 -10.05
C ARG A 146 -12.85 -0.72 -9.85
N VAL A 147 -12.41 -1.01 -8.62
CA VAL A 147 -11.78 -2.28 -8.25
C VAL A 147 -12.79 -3.27 -7.68
N TRP A 148 -13.73 -2.79 -6.86
CA TRP A 148 -14.73 -3.61 -6.17
C TRP A 148 -16.13 -2.98 -6.20
N ARG A 149 -16.89 -3.36 -7.19
CA ARG A 149 -18.15 -2.72 -7.54
C ARG A 149 -19.22 -2.73 -6.44
N HIS A 150 -19.25 -3.76 -5.60
CA HIS A 150 -20.35 -3.94 -4.63
C HIS A 150 -20.07 -3.35 -3.24
N GLY A 151 -18.84 -3.03 -2.87
CA GLY A 151 -18.47 -2.59 -1.52
C GLY A 151 -17.96 -1.15 -1.42
N TRP A 152 -18.00 -0.38 -2.48
CA TRP A 152 -17.38 0.93 -2.56
C TRP A 152 -17.93 1.96 -1.55
N LEU A 153 -19.26 1.95 -1.29
CA LEU A 153 -19.87 2.85 -0.30
C LEU A 153 -19.41 2.52 1.11
N LEU A 154 -19.38 1.24 1.47
CA LEU A 154 -18.87 0.80 2.76
C LEU A 154 -17.39 1.15 2.92
N GLY A 155 -16.60 0.95 1.86
CA GLY A 155 -15.20 1.37 1.85
C GLY A 155 -15.02 2.88 2.07
N ALA A 156 -15.83 3.70 1.41
CA ALA A 156 -15.80 5.15 1.59
C ALA A 156 -16.17 5.57 3.03
N LEU A 157 -17.20 4.96 3.60
CA LEU A 157 -17.64 5.22 4.97
C LEU A 157 -16.58 4.80 6.01
N LEU A 158 -15.93 3.65 5.76
CA LEU A 158 -14.90 3.11 6.65
C LEU A 158 -13.50 3.65 6.35
N TRP A 159 -13.37 4.62 5.45
CA TRP A 159 -12.08 5.19 5.07
C TRP A 159 -11.18 5.58 6.27
N PRO A 160 -11.66 6.31 7.29
CA PRO A 160 -10.81 6.66 8.44
C PRO A 160 -10.31 5.43 9.21
N VAL A 161 -11.15 4.40 9.34
CA VAL A 161 -10.79 3.14 10.01
C VAL A 161 -9.73 2.38 9.21
N ILE A 162 -9.85 2.39 7.88
CA ILE A 162 -8.87 1.77 6.98
C ILE A 162 -7.52 2.47 7.10
N VAL A 163 -7.50 3.81 7.09
CA VAL A 163 -6.26 4.59 7.24
C VAL A 163 -5.61 4.32 8.61
N LEU A 164 -6.40 4.28 9.68
CA LEU A 164 -5.89 3.93 11.01
C LEU A 164 -5.29 2.52 11.04
N GLN A 165 -5.96 1.56 10.44
CA GLN A 165 -5.44 0.20 10.31
C GLN A 165 -4.11 0.18 9.55
N GLU A 166 -4.00 0.87 8.42
CA GLU A 166 -2.75 0.93 7.65
C GLU A 166 -1.62 1.58 8.47
N ALA A 167 -1.89 2.63 9.24
CA ALA A 167 -0.92 3.24 10.14
C ALA A 167 -0.41 2.23 11.19
N VAL A 168 -1.30 1.45 11.80
CA VAL A 168 -0.92 0.38 12.74
C VAL A 168 -0.07 -0.69 12.05
N LEU A 169 -0.43 -1.08 10.82
CA LEU A 169 0.30 -2.10 10.06
C LEU A 169 1.70 -1.63 9.65
N VAL A 170 1.89 -0.36 9.30
CA VAL A 170 3.22 0.22 9.03
C VAL A 170 4.13 0.07 10.23
N ILE A 171 3.67 0.48 11.42
CA ILE A 171 4.46 0.37 12.65
C ILE A 171 4.67 -1.09 13.04
N ALA A 172 3.64 -1.93 12.98
CA ALA A 172 3.76 -3.36 13.28
C ALA A 172 4.78 -4.06 12.36
N SER A 173 4.77 -3.72 11.07
CA SER A 173 5.72 -4.21 10.09
C SER A 173 7.16 -3.80 10.45
N ALA A 174 7.41 -2.51 10.66
CA ALA A 174 8.73 -1.99 11.02
C ALA A 174 9.26 -2.63 12.31
N LEU A 175 8.42 -2.74 13.36
CA LEU A 175 8.80 -3.35 14.63
C LEU A 175 9.12 -4.85 14.50
N GLN A 176 8.36 -5.60 13.71
CA GLN A 176 8.64 -7.02 13.53
C GLN A 176 9.93 -7.26 12.75
N TYR A 177 10.26 -6.43 11.78
CA TYR A 177 11.50 -6.52 11.03
C TYR A 177 12.72 -6.09 11.88
N THR A 178 12.63 -5.01 12.62
CA THR A 178 13.72 -4.57 13.52
C THR A 178 13.97 -5.58 14.63
N ARG A 179 12.93 -6.24 15.15
CA ARG A 179 13.03 -7.34 16.12
C ARG A 179 13.39 -8.70 15.50
N ARG A 180 13.52 -8.79 14.17
CA ARG A 180 13.82 -10.03 13.43
C ARG A 180 12.83 -11.17 13.71
N THR A 181 11.55 -10.86 13.92
CA THR A 181 10.51 -11.83 14.27
C THR A 181 9.64 -12.24 13.10
N VAL A 182 9.80 -11.63 11.93
CA VAL A 182 9.00 -11.90 10.72
C VAL A 182 9.24 -13.33 10.24
N LYS A 183 8.15 -14.09 10.10
CA LYS A 183 8.18 -15.47 9.61
C LYS A 183 7.33 -15.62 8.35
N TRP A 184 7.80 -16.45 7.42
CA TRP A 184 7.02 -16.92 6.27
C TRP A 184 7.16 -18.44 6.14
N LYS A 185 6.03 -19.14 6.17
CA LYS A 185 6.00 -20.62 6.14
C LYS A 185 6.98 -21.24 7.15
N GLY A 186 7.03 -20.70 8.37
CA GLY A 186 7.91 -21.17 9.45
C GLY A 186 9.37 -20.70 9.39
N ARG A 187 9.81 -20.05 8.31
CA ARG A 187 11.18 -19.53 8.15
C ARG A 187 11.26 -18.05 8.53
N LEU A 188 12.31 -17.65 9.23
CA LEU A 188 12.61 -16.25 9.51
C LEU A 188 13.02 -15.55 8.20
N ILE A 189 12.41 -14.41 7.92
CA ILE A 189 12.77 -13.56 6.79
C ILE A 189 13.74 -12.49 7.29
N ARG A 190 14.87 -12.35 6.58
CA ARG A 190 15.79 -11.22 6.77
C ARG A 190 15.57 -10.24 5.62
N PRO A 191 15.34 -8.94 5.88
CA PRO A 191 15.28 -7.96 4.81
C PRO A 191 16.66 -7.89 4.14
N GLU A 192 16.70 -7.83 2.82
CA GLU A 192 17.90 -7.38 2.12
C GLU A 192 18.03 -5.88 2.39
N VAL A 193 19.11 -5.48 3.04
CA VAL A 193 19.49 -4.06 3.11
C VAL A 193 19.87 -3.67 1.68
N GLN A 194 19.08 -2.80 1.07
CA GLN A 194 19.45 -2.17 -0.20
C GLN A 194 20.59 -1.17 0.15
N ASN A 195 21.83 -1.54 -0.22
CA ASN A 195 22.96 -0.61 -0.22
C ASN A 195 22.83 0.32 -1.42
#